data_ab568852efc0e0cd634c2c8d4f9050df
#
_entry.id   ab568852efc0e0cd634c2c8d4f9050df
#
_cell.length_a   1.000
_cell.length_b   1.000
_cell.length_c   1.000
_cell.angle_alpha   90.00
_cell.angle_beta   90.00
_cell.angle_gamma   90.00
#
_symmetry.space_group_name_H-M   'P 1'
#
loop_
_entity.id
_entity.type
_entity.pdbx_description
1 polymer ?
#
loop_
_entity_poly.entity_id
_entity_poly.type
_entity_poly.pdbx_seq_one_letter_code
_entity_poly.pdbx_strand_id
1 'polypeptide(L)'
;PNQKFVLFPVGAERKARQISINSMVWEISHILADCDPTIYLYGSSALNDFRLGWSDIDILVLTDKQISESQANLLVNLRQTMLTKQPDNLYYRSFEGAMLTKMAFLVNADDRVIYWGTSGEQITDRYLLDSFCKAELIENSILLYGKDIRKELKYPDFHELYSDVNRHYKTIRKYAQSTGRNFYSFGWLLDISRCIYTLRTGKIISKTKAAEWALQNNLCPDV
;
A
#
# COMPACT_ATOMS: atom_id res chain seq x y z
N PRO A 1 -13.54 -11.14 -22.09
CA PRO A 1 -14.51 -11.31 -21.03
C PRO A 1 -14.88 -9.92 -20.49
N ASN A 2 -16.17 -9.54 -20.71
CA ASN A 2 -16.69 -8.24 -20.33
C ASN A 2 -16.70 -8.09 -18.80
N GLN A 3 -15.78 -7.31 -18.26
CA GLN A 3 -15.93 -6.81 -16.90
C GLN A 3 -17.12 -5.84 -16.88
N LYS A 4 -18.20 -6.25 -16.26
CA LYS A 4 -19.31 -5.35 -15.94
C LYS A 4 -18.81 -4.37 -14.88
N PHE A 5 -18.63 -3.11 -15.25
CA PHE A 5 -18.45 -2.04 -14.29
C PHE A 5 -19.75 -1.87 -13.50
N VAL A 6 -19.74 -2.26 -12.25
CA VAL A 6 -20.85 -1.97 -11.33
C VAL A 6 -20.65 -0.53 -10.86
N LEU A 7 -21.46 0.38 -11.37
CA LEU A 7 -21.53 1.76 -10.88
C LEU A 7 -22.27 1.76 -9.53
N PHE A 8 -21.52 1.95 -8.45
CA PHE A 8 -22.11 2.20 -7.13
C PHE A 8 -22.56 3.66 -7.01
N PRO A 9 -23.65 3.95 -6.29
CA PRO A 9 -24.00 5.32 -5.93
C PRO A 9 -22.86 6.00 -5.17
N VAL A 10 -22.66 7.29 -5.41
CA VAL A 10 -21.62 8.10 -4.74
C VAL A 10 -21.77 7.93 -3.21
N GLY A 11 -20.73 7.44 -2.55
CA GLY A 11 -20.71 7.13 -1.11
C GLY A 11 -20.94 5.67 -0.74
N ALA A 12 -21.64 4.85 -1.55
CA ALA A 12 -21.87 3.43 -1.26
C ALA A 12 -20.57 2.62 -1.39
N GLU A 13 -19.75 2.92 -2.40
CA GLU A 13 -18.43 2.32 -2.60
C GLU A 13 -17.50 2.57 -1.40
N ARG A 14 -17.44 3.82 -0.94
CA ARG A 14 -16.62 4.19 0.23
C ARG A 14 -17.07 3.45 1.49
N LYS A 15 -18.40 3.33 1.69
CA LYS A 15 -18.96 2.60 2.84
C LYS A 15 -18.64 1.11 2.76
N ALA A 16 -18.81 0.48 1.61
CA ALA A 16 -18.52 -0.94 1.40
C ALA A 16 -17.01 -1.23 1.63
N ARG A 17 -16.13 -0.38 1.11
CA ARG A 17 -14.69 -0.45 1.36
C ARG A 17 -14.37 -0.35 2.85
N GLN A 18 -14.95 0.62 3.56
CA GLN A 18 -14.72 0.80 4.99
C GLN A 18 -15.17 -0.41 5.82
N ILE A 19 -16.30 -1.02 5.47
CA ILE A 19 -16.77 -2.26 6.10
C ILE A 19 -15.74 -3.39 5.89
N SER A 20 -15.21 -3.53 4.67
CA SER A 20 -14.21 -4.56 4.36
C SER A 20 -12.90 -4.32 5.11
N ILE A 21 -12.45 -3.06 5.22
CA ILE A 21 -11.28 -2.68 6.02
C ILE A 21 -11.50 -3.04 7.48
N ASN A 22 -12.62 -2.65 8.07
CA ASN A 22 -12.94 -2.92 9.47
C ASN A 22 -12.98 -4.43 9.75
N SER A 23 -13.59 -5.21 8.85
CA SER A 23 -13.63 -6.68 8.98
C SER A 23 -12.23 -7.31 8.92
N MET A 24 -11.38 -6.86 8.00
CA MET A 24 -10.01 -7.35 7.89
C MET A 24 -9.17 -6.98 9.13
N VAL A 25 -9.28 -5.75 9.61
CA VAL A 25 -8.60 -5.28 10.83
C VAL A 25 -9.04 -6.10 12.04
N TRP A 26 -10.32 -6.40 12.15
CA TRP A 26 -10.86 -7.21 13.23
C TRP A 26 -10.26 -8.63 13.22
N GLU A 27 -10.23 -9.30 12.07
CA GLU A 27 -9.64 -10.64 11.93
C GLU A 27 -8.13 -10.62 12.26
N ILE A 28 -7.37 -9.66 11.71
CA ILE A 28 -5.93 -9.53 12.00
C ILE A 28 -5.69 -9.30 13.48
N SER A 29 -6.44 -8.39 14.12
CA SER A 29 -6.28 -8.06 15.53
C SER A 29 -6.60 -9.25 16.45
N HIS A 30 -7.54 -10.12 16.04
CA HIS A 30 -7.87 -11.34 16.80
C HIS A 30 -6.78 -12.41 16.65
N ILE A 31 -6.26 -12.63 15.45
CA ILE A 31 -5.16 -13.58 15.22
C ILE A 31 -3.91 -13.15 16.00
N LEU A 32 -3.66 -11.84 16.11
CA LEU A 32 -2.48 -11.27 16.75
C LEU A 32 -2.75 -10.72 18.16
N ALA A 33 -3.83 -11.09 18.83
CA ALA A 33 -4.26 -10.48 20.09
C ALA A 33 -3.21 -10.51 21.20
N ASP A 34 -2.36 -11.53 21.24
CA ASP A 34 -1.26 -11.69 22.19
C ASP A 34 0.05 -11.01 21.76
N CYS A 35 0.09 -10.46 20.55
CA CYS A 35 1.26 -9.78 19.96
C CYS A 35 1.21 -8.26 20.02
N ASP A 36 0.19 -7.67 20.62
CA ASP A 36 -0.03 -6.21 20.70
C ASP A 36 0.10 -5.51 19.34
N PRO A 37 -0.77 -5.83 18.35
CA PRO A 37 -0.63 -5.31 16.99
C PRO A 37 -0.96 -3.83 16.88
N THR A 38 -0.25 -3.16 15.99
CA THR A 38 -0.57 -1.82 15.47
C THR A 38 -0.83 -1.93 13.98
N ILE A 39 -1.97 -1.41 13.52
CA ILE A 39 -2.41 -1.54 12.12
C ILE A 39 -2.61 -0.16 11.53
N TYR A 40 -1.89 0.12 10.44
CA TYR A 40 -2.02 1.33 9.63
C TYR A 40 -2.65 1.03 8.28
N LEU A 41 -3.50 1.96 7.83
CA LEU A 41 -3.92 2.10 6.44
C LEU A 41 -3.11 3.22 5.81
N TYR A 42 -2.49 3.00 4.66
CA TYR A 42 -1.76 4.03 3.93
C TYR A 42 -2.09 3.94 2.42
N GLY A 43 -1.32 4.55 1.54
CA GLY A 43 -1.55 4.49 0.11
C GLY A 43 -2.78 5.26 -0.34
N SER A 44 -3.31 4.87 -1.47
CA SER A 44 -4.43 5.54 -2.14
C SER A 44 -5.68 5.64 -1.27
N SER A 45 -5.91 4.65 -0.41
CA SER A 45 -7.06 4.63 0.51
C SER A 45 -6.97 5.71 1.58
N ALA A 46 -5.79 5.98 2.12
CA ALA A 46 -5.54 7.03 3.10
C ALA A 46 -5.52 8.43 2.45
N LEU A 47 -5.00 8.53 1.23
CA LEU A 47 -4.94 9.77 0.45
C LEU A 47 -6.30 10.15 -0.20
N ASN A 48 -7.34 9.36 0.03
CA ASN A 48 -8.68 9.56 -0.56
C ASN A 48 -8.68 9.54 -2.11
N ASP A 49 -7.80 8.73 -2.69
CA ASP A 49 -7.60 8.55 -4.14
C ASP A 49 -7.81 7.08 -4.59
N PHE A 50 -8.48 6.29 -3.79
CA PHE A 50 -8.77 4.87 -4.10
C PHE A 50 -9.71 4.74 -5.29
N ARG A 51 -9.39 3.81 -6.21
CA ARG A 51 -10.20 3.44 -7.38
C ARG A 51 -10.38 1.92 -7.42
N LEU A 52 -11.61 1.45 -7.24
CA LEU A 52 -11.92 0.02 -7.28
C LEU A 52 -11.50 -0.61 -8.61
N GLY A 53 -10.81 -1.75 -8.52
CA GLY A 53 -10.27 -2.47 -9.69
C GLY A 53 -8.95 -1.92 -10.23
N TRP A 54 -8.42 -0.87 -9.59
CA TRP A 54 -7.14 -0.26 -9.92
C TRP A 54 -6.21 -0.12 -8.70
N SER A 55 -6.76 0.33 -7.58
CA SER A 55 -6.01 0.63 -6.37
C SER A 55 -5.99 -0.56 -5.42
N ASP A 56 -4.89 -0.68 -4.70
CA ASP A 56 -4.76 -1.59 -3.58
C ASP A 56 -5.19 -0.93 -2.26
N ILE A 57 -5.51 -1.73 -1.27
CA ILE A 57 -5.77 -1.33 0.11
C ILE A 57 -4.50 -1.65 0.89
N ASP A 58 -3.64 -0.66 1.02
CA ASP A 58 -2.32 -0.83 1.61
C ASP A 58 -2.40 -0.81 3.14
N ILE A 59 -1.95 -1.89 3.78
CA ILE A 59 -1.88 -2.01 5.23
C ILE A 59 -0.46 -2.34 5.70
N LEU A 60 -0.09 -1.80 6.86
CA LEU A 60 1.10 -2.20 7.59
C LEU A 60 0.69 -2.65 8.99
N VAL A 61 1.08 -3.86 9.37
CA VAL A 61 0.82 -4.42 10.69
C VAL A 61 2.15 -4.61 11.41
N LEU A 62 2.29 -3.95 12.55
CA LEU A 62 3.48 -4.03 13.39
C LEU A 62 3.11 -4.63 14.73
N THR A 63 3.89 -5.61 15.22
CA THR A 63 3.65 -6.28 16.50
C THR A 63 4.78 -6.01 17.48
N ASP A 64 4.47 -5.94 18.76
CA ASP A 64 5.50 -5.82 19.80
C ASP A 64 6.20 -7.17 20.08
N LYS A 65 5.51 -8.28 19.83
CA LYS A 65 6.05 -9.65 19.98
C LYS A 65 6.13 -10.35 18.63
N GLN A 66 7.00 -11.34 18.55
CA GLN A 66 7.17 -12.13 17.33
C GLN A 66 5.89 -12.90 16.97
N ILE A 67 5.53 -12.85 15.69
CA ILE A 67 4.41 -13.62 15.14
C ILE A 67 4.80 -15.10 15.11
N SER A 68 4.01 -15.92 15.77
CA SER A 68 4.24 -17.38 15.79
C SER A 68 3.98 -18.02 14.42
N GLU A 69 4.48 -19.22 14.20
CA GLU A 69 4.26 -19.95 12.95
C GLU A 69 2.77 -20.22 12.69
N SER A 70 2.01 -20.56 13.72
CA SER A 70 0.57 -20.78 13.62
C SER A 70 -0.19 -19.51 13.23
N GLN A 71 0.16 -18.36 13.81
CA GLN A 71 -0.41 -17.07 13.46
C GLN A 71 -0.03 -16.66 12.03
N ALA A 72 1.23 -16.87 11.63
CA ALA A 72 1.69 -16.59 10.28
C ALA A 72 0.91 -17.40 9.24
N ASN A 73 0.67 -18.67 9.47
CA ASN A 73 -0.12 -19.53 8.60
C ASN A 73 -1.59 -19.08 8.50
N LEU A 74 -2.19 -18.63 9.61
CA LEU A 74 -3.53 -18.05 9.59
C LEU A 74 -3.57 -16.76 8.76
N LEU A 75 -2.60 -15.85 8.95
CA LEU A 75 -2.53 -14.56 8.24
C LEU A 75 -2.26 -14.73 6.75
N VAL A 76 -1.36 -15.64 6.34
CA VAL A 76 -1.12 -15.95 4.92
C VAL A 76 -2.42 -16.38 4.23
N ASN A 77 -3.26 -17.18 4.89
CA ASN A 77 -4.49 -17.68 4.33
C ASN A 77 -5.70 -16.74 4.52
N LEU A 78 -5.57 -15.67 5.32
CA LEU A 78 -6.70 -14.84 5.75
C LEU A 78 -7.40 -14.18 4.57
N ARG A 79 -6.65 -13.58 3.63
CA ARG A 79 -7.21 -12.91 2.45
C ARG A 79 -8.08 -13.87 1.62
N GLN A 80 -7.61 -15.08 1.38
CA GLN A 80 -8.35 -16.12 0.66
C GLN A 80 -9.56 -16.64 1.46
N THR A 81 -9.42 -16.73 2.78
CA THR A 81 -10.53 -17.10 3.68
C THR A 81 -11.66 -16.06 3.60
N MET A 82 -11.33 -14.76 3.61
CA MET A 82 -12.31 -13.69 3.50
C MET A 82 -13.00 -13.69 2.12
N LEU A 83 -12.24 -13.94 1.05
CA LEU A 83 -12.79 -14.09 -0.30
C LEU A 83 -13.73 -15.30 -0.40
N THR A 84 -13.42 -16.41 0.24
CA THR A 84 -14.29 -17.60 0.26
C THR A 84 -15.59 -17.32 1.03
N LYS A 85 -15.51 -16.62 2.16
CA LYS A 85 -16.68 -16.25 2.97
C LYS A 85 -17.59 -15.24 2.25
N GLN A 86 -17.02 -14.35 1.44
CA GLN A 86 -17.74 -13.28 0.74
C GLN A 86 -17.18 -13.10 -0.69
N PRO A 87 -17.51 -14.04 -1.61
CA PRO A 87 -16.90 -14.08 -2.95
C PRO A 87 -17.23 -12.86 -3.82
N ASP A 88 -18.35 -12.19 -3.56
CA ASP A 88 -18.78 -10.99 -4.27
C ASP A 88 -18.12 -9.70 -3.74
N ASN A 89 -17.38 -9.79 -2.63
CA ASN A 89 -16.70 -8.66 -2.04
C ASN A 89 -15.33 -8.45 -2.69
N LEU A 90 -15.28 -7.59 -3.68
CA LEU A 90 -14.08 -7.33 -4.48
C LEU A 90 -12.93 -6.69 -3.68
N TYR A 91 -13.22 -6.06 -2.53
CA TYR A 91 -12.19 -5.37 -1.74
C TYR A 91 -11.19 -6.31 -1.08
N TYR A 92 -11.59 -7.55 -0.74
CA TYR A 92 -10.65 -8.49 -0.12
C TYR A 92 -9.49 -8.91 -1.04
N ARG A 93 -9.65 -8.80 -2.36
CA ARG A 93 -8.57 -9.04 -3.32
C ARG A 93 -7.55 -7.91 -3.36
N SER A 94 -7.96 -6.70 -2.97
CA SER A 94 -7.16 -5.50 -3.07
C SER A 94 -6.26 -5.25 -1.86
N PHE A 95 -6.34 -6.07 -0.80
CA PHE A 95 -5.44 -5.88 0.34
C PHE A 95 -4.00 -6.23 -0.03
N GLU A 96 -3.09 -5.29 0.20
CA GLU A 96 -1.65 -5.46 0.09
C GLU A 96 -0.96 -5.00 1.37
N GLY A 97 0.25 -5.54 1.64
CA GLY A 97 1.07 -5.07 2.72
C GLY A 97 1.84 -6.14 3.47
N ALA A 98 2.45 -5.73 4.57
CA ALA A 98 3.30 -6.57 5.38
C ALA A 98 2.88 -6.58 6.86
N MET A 99 3.19 -7.70 7.53
CA MET A 99 2.97 -7.92 8.96
C MET A 99 4.25 -8.48 9.56
N LEU A 100 4.86 -7.76 10.50
CA LEU A 100 6.14 -8.09 11.11
C LEU A 100 6.27 -7.43 12.48
N THR A 101 7.36 -7.71 13.21
CA THR A 101 7.61 -7.02 14.46
C THR A 101 7.99 -5.56 14.23
N LYS A 102 7.57 -4.68 15.13
CA LYS A 102 7.94 -3.26 15.15
C LYS A 102 9.47 -3.10 15.19
N MET A 103 10.14 -3.94 15.97
CA MET A 103 11.59 -3.87 16.11
C MET A 103 12.31 -4.15 14.79
N ALA A 104 11.94 -5.24 14.11
CA ALA A 104 12.53 -5.56 12.80
C ALA A 104 12.24 -4.48 11.76
N PHE A 105 11.03 -3.91 11.77
CA PHE A 105 10.67 -2.80 10.88
C PHE A 105 11.52 -1.55 11.12
N LEU A 106 11.75 -1.16 12.39
CA LEU A 106 12.50 0.05 12.73
C LEU A 106 13.98 -0.04 12.37
N VAL A 107 14.60 -1.24 12.53
CA VAL A 107 16.04 -1.43 12.29
C VAL A 107 16.36 -2.18 11.00
N ASN A 108 15.36 -2.46 10.16
CA ASN A 108 15.48 -3.24 8.92
C ASN A 108 16.15 -4.62 9.13
N ALA A 109 15.79 -5.29 10.23
CA ALA A 109 16.29 -6.62 10.53
C ALA A 109 15.44 -7.73 9.90
N ASP A 110 16.02 -8.92 9.82
CA ASP A 110 15.29 -10.11 9.41
C ASP A 110 14.26 -10.50 10.48
N ASP A 111 13.08 -10.96 10.03
CA ASP A 111 11.96 -11.36 10.86
C ASP A 111 11.08 -12.36 10.10
N ARG A 112 10.12 -12.96 10.78
CA ARG A 112 9.02 -13.65 10.10
C ARG A 112 8.03 -12.61 9.60
N VAL A 113 8.06 -12.36 8.30
CA VAL A 113 7.19 -11.40 7.64
C VAL A 113 6.09 -12.13 6.88
N ILE A 114 4.86 -11.77 7.14
CA ILE A 114 3.73 -12.16 6.30
C ILE A 114 3.52 -11.03 5.29
N TYR A 115 3.59 -11.35 4.02
CA TYR A 115 3.43 -10.40 2.93
C TYR A 115 2.25 -10.78 2.05
N TRP A 116 1.37 -9.82 1.80
CA TRP A 116 0.31 -9.89 0.81
C TRP A 116 0.67 -8.95 -0.34
N GLY A 117 0.74 -9.48 -1.54
CA GLY A 117 1.08 -8.69 -2.73
C GLY A 117 0.29 -9.12 -3.95
N THR A 118 0.55 -8.46 -5.06
CA THR A 118 -0.07 -8.76 -6.36
C THR A 118 0.23 -10.18 -6.85
N SER A 119 1.40 -10.73 -6.49
CA SER A 119 1.81 -12.10 -6.84
C SER A 119 1.27 -13.17 -5.87
N GLY A 120 0.49 -12.79 -4.89
CA GLY A 120 -0.08 -13.67 -3.88
C GLY A 120 0.43 -13.40 -2.46
N GLU A 121 0.10 -14.33 -1.57
CA GLU A 121 0.47 -14.29 -0.16
C GLU A 121 1.69 -15.18 0.09
N GLN A 122 2.61 -14.72 0.94
CA GLN A 122 3.81 -15.49 1.29
C GLN A 122 4.33 -15.16 2.69
N ILE A 123 5.13 -16.07 3.24
CA ILE A 123 5.97 -15.81 4.39
C ILE A 123 7.39 -15.57 3.86
N THR A 124 8.01 -14.48 4.26
CA THR A 124 9.37 -14.09 3.89
C THR A 124 10.15 -13.73 5.16
N ASP A 125 11.44 -13.53 5.02
CA ASP A 125 12.35 -13.21 6.12
C ASP A 125 12.65 -11.72 6.23
N ARG A 126 12.20 -10.89 5.25
CA ARG A 126 12.49 -9.47 5.25
C ARG A 126 11.42 -8.65 4.55
N TYR A 127 11.17 -7.46 5.08
CA TYR A 127 10.36 -6.44 4.43
C TYR A 127 11.03 -5.08 4.52
N LEU A 128 11.14 -4.41 3.40
CA LEU A 128 11.67 -3.06 3.32
C LEU A 128 10.63 -2.13 2.69
N LEU A 129 10.16 -1.17 3.47
CA LEU A 129 9.31 -0.11 2.97
C LEU A 129 10.19 0.94 2.28
N ASP A 130 9.88 1.28 1.03
CA ASP A 130 10.62 2.33 0.34
C ASP A 130 10.42 3.71 0.98
N SER A 131 11.27 4.65 0.65
CA SER A 131 11.27 5.99 1.26
C SER A 131 9.99 6.77 0.98
N PHE A 132 9.36 6.58 -0.19
CA PHE A 132 8.08 7.22 -0.51
C PHE A 132 6.94 6.68 0.36
N CYS A 133 6.80 5.36 0.43
CA CYS A 133 5.80 4.72 1.28
C CYS A 133 6.05 5.02 2.75
N LYS A 134 7.31 5.15 3.17
CA LYS A 134 7.67 5.55 4.54
C LYS A 134 7.25 6.99 4.84
N ALA A 135 7.52 7.93 3.92
CA ALA A 135 7.08 9.33 4.07
C ALA A 135 5.54 9.40 4.10
N GLU A 136 4.88 8.66 3.22
CA GLU A 136 3.42 8.57 3.17
C GLU A 136 2.83 7.96 4.45
N LEU A 137 3.45 6.90 4.98
CA LEU A 137 3.07 6.30 6.26
C LEU A 137 3.13 7.34 7.39
N ILE A 138 4.20 8.13 7.46
CA ILE A 138 4.39 9.14 8.50
C ILE A 138 3.37 10.28 8.36
N GLU A 139 3.16 10.80 7.15
CA GLU A 139 2.35 12.00 6.92
C GLU A 139 0.85 11.73 6.84
N ASN A 140 0.47 10.63 6.16
CA ASN A 140 -0.89 10.48 5.67
C ASN A 140 -1.59 9.20 6.13
N SER A 141 -0.87 8.26 6.79
CA SER A 141 -1.51 7.02 7.22
C SER A 141 -2.59 7.24 8.27
N ILE A 142 -3.55 6.33 8.28
CA ILE A 142 -4.63 6.27 9.25
C ILE A 142 -4.34 5.11 10.20
N LEU A 143 -4.22 5.41 11.50
CA LEU A 143 -4.15 4.38 12.52
C LEU A 143 -5.52 3.71 12.65
N LEU A 144 -5.60 2.41 12.33
CA LEU A 144 -6.82 1.62 12.41
C LEU A 144 -6.95 0.86 13.73
N TYR A 145 -5.81 0.45 14.32
CA TYR A 145 -5.77 -0.32 15.56
C TYR A 145 -4.43 -0.13 16.27
N GLY A 146 -4.41 -0.24 17.60
CA GLY A 146 -3.19 -0.24 18.42
C GLY A 146 -2.64 1.14 18.75
N LYS A 147 -1.33 1.23 18.95
CA LYS A 147 -0.62 2.46 19.36
C LYS A 147 0.07 3.12 18.18
N ASP A 148 -0.02 4.45 18.10
CA ASP A 148 0.65 5.21 17.04
C ASP A 148 2.16 5.29 17.30
N ILE A 149 2.95 4.71 16.39
CA ILE A 149 4.42 4.70 16.43
C ILE A 149 5.07 5.63 15.41
N ARG A 150 4.28 6.43 14.66
CA ARG A 150 4.83 7.30 13.59
C ARG A 150 5.90 8.27 14.11
N LYS A 151 5.82 8.67 15.38
CA LYS A 151 6.83 9.53 16.02
C LYS A 151 8.17 8.82 16.24
N GLU A 152 8.21 7.50 16.21
CA GLU A 152 9.44 6.70 16.31
C GLU A 152 10.13 6.55 14.95
N LEU A 153 9.43 6.87 13.85
CA LEU A 153 9.94 6.74 12.49
C LEU A 153 10.75 7.98 12.10
N LYS A 154 11.96 7.74 11.58
CA LYS A 154 12.75 8.80 10.97
C LYS A 154 12.17 9.12 9.58
N TYR A 155 11.84 10.39 9.34
CA TYR A 155 11.43 10.83 8.00
C TYR A 155 12.58 10.65 7.01
N PRO A 156 12.33 10.10 5.81
CA PRO A 156 13.39 9.91 4.82
C PRO A 156 13.97 11.25 4.37
N ASP A 157 15.27 11.29 4.25
CA ASP A 157 15.96 12.46 3.72
C ASP A 157 15.88 12.53 2.18
N PHE A 158 16.33 13.66 1.63
CA PHE A 158 16.29 13.87 0.19
C PHE A 158 17.12 12.84 -0.59
N HIS A 159 18.24 12.38 -0.03
CA HIS A 159 19.10 11.39 -0.69
C HIS A 159 18.41 10.02 -0.76
N GLU A 160 17.72 9.60 0.29
CA GLU A 160 16.93 8.39 0.33
C GLU A 160 15.79 8.44 -0.72
N LEU A 161 15.01 9.54 -0.74
CA LEU A 161 13.95 9.77 -1.72
C LEU A 161 14.51 9.75 -3.16
N TYR A 162 15.59 10.46 -3.42
CA TYR A 162 16.21 10.51 -4.75
C TYR A 162 16.72 9.13 -5.19
N SER A 163 17.33 8.38 -4.30
CA SER A 163 17.83 7.03 -4.58
C SER A 163 16.70 6.09 -4.99
N ASP A 164 15.58 6.12 -4.26
CA ASP A 164 14.41 5.29 -4.56
C ASP A 164 13.72 5.71 -5.85
N VAL A 165 13.58 7.01 -6.11
CA VAL A 165 13.10 7.52 -7.41
C VAL A 165 13.95 7.03 -8.56
N ASN A 166 15.28 7.11 -8.44
CA ASN A 166 16.20 6.67 -9.48
C ASN A 166 16.09 5.16 -9.73
N ARG A 167 15.96 4.36 -8.68
CA ARG A 167 15.72 2.93 -8.79
C ARG A 167 14.40 2.65 -9.51
N HIS A 168 13.32 3.30 -9.09
CA HIS A 168 12.00 3.16 -9.68
C HIS A 168 11.96 3.60 -11.16
N TYR A 169 12.55 4.73 -11.47
CA TYR A 169 12.71 5.23 -12.85
C TYR A 169 13.46 4.22 -13.75
N LYS A 170 14.57 3.64 -13.27
CA LYS A 170 15.29 2.61 -14.03
C LYS A 170 14.44 1.37 -14.29
N THR A 171 13.64 0.96 -13.31
CA THR A 171 12.72 -0.16 -13.42
C THR A 171 11.64 0.14 -14.46
N ILE A 172 10.98 1.28 -14.37
CA ILE A 172 9.98 1.71 -15.35
C ILE A 172 10.59 1.74 -16.75
N ARG A 173 11.76 2.34 -16.91
CA ARG A 173 12.46 2.45 -18.20
C ARG A 173 12.76 1.10 -18.83
N LYS A 174 13.13 0.11 -18.01
CA LYS A 174 13.39 -1.27 -18.46
C LYS A 174 12.11 -1.93 -18.99
N TYR A 175 11.00 -1.78 -18.30
CA TYR A 175 9.76 -2.46 -18.66
C TYR A 175 8.89 -1.67 -19.66
N ALA A 176 8.97 -0.35 -19.68
CA ALA A 176 8.23 0.51 -20.60
C ALA A 176 8.55 0.26 -22.08
N GLN A 177 9.71 -0.31 -22.38
CA GLN A 177 10.10 -0.68 -23.77
C GLN A 177 9.29 -1.85 -24.33
N SER A 178 8.70 -2.68 -23.46
CA SER A 178 7.94 -3.89 -23.84
C SER A 178 6.42 -3.71 -23.74
N THR A 179 5.94 -2.57 -23.25
CA THR A 179 4.53 -2.31 -23.02
C THR A 179 3.97 -1.33 -24.04
N GLY A 180 2.87 -1.70 -24.66
CA GLY A 180 2.08 -0.79 -25.48
C GLY A 180 1.20 0.16 -24.66
N ARG A 181 0.14 0.69 -25.29
CA ARG A 181 -0.88 1.50 -24.59
C ARG A 181 -1.73 0.63 -23.67
N ASN A 182 -1.29 0.42 -22.44
CA ASN A 182 -2.02 -0.38 -21.45
C ASN A 182 -2.04 0.33 -20.09
N PHE A 183 -2.82 -0.21 -19.15
CA PHE A 183 -2.98 0.34 -17.82
C PHE A 183 -1.67 0.46 -17.02
N TYR A 184 -0.72 -0.46 -17.21
CA TYR A 184 0.58 -0.42 -16.53
C TYR A 184 1.40 0.80 -16.98
N SER A 185 1.41 1.09 -18.29
CA SER A 185 2.09 2.26 -18.84
C SER A 185 1.51 3.56 -18.28
N PHE A 186 0.19 3.63 -18.14
CA PHE A 186 -0.48 4.77 -17.53
C PHE A 186 -0.14 4.89 -16.04
N GLY A 187 -0.13 3.79 -15.31
CA GLY A 187 0.28 3.75 -13.91
C GLY A 187 1.70 4.29 -13.70
N TRP A 188 2.64 3.91 -14.57
CA TRP A 188 4.02 4.41 -14.52
C TRP A 188 4.14 5.91 -14.81
N LEU A 189 3.34 6.44 -15.73
CA LEU A 189 3.30 7.88 -16.00
C LEU A 189 2.85 8.67 -14.77
N LEU A 190 1.84 8.16 -14.06
CA LEU A 190 1.37 8.75 -12.81
C LEU A 190 2.42 8.65 -11.70
N ASP A 191 3.14 7.53 -11.61
CA ASP A 191 4.23 7.34 -10.64
C ASP A 191 5.39 8.29 -10.91
N ILE A 192 5.81 8.47 -12.17
CA ILE A 192 6.84 9.44 -12.55
C ILE A 192 6.42 10.87 -12.16
N SER A 193 5.18 11.23 -12.43
CA SER A 193 4.65 12.55 -12.05
C SER A 193 4.71 12.76 -10.53
N ARG A 194 4.34 11.75 -9.74
CA ARG A 194 4.43 11.77 -8.28
C ARG A 194 5.89 11.89 -7.80
N CYS A 195 6.79 11.13 -8.40
CA CYS A 195 8.22 11.21 -8.11
C CYS A 195 8.78 12.62 -8.35
N ILE A 196 8.48 13.23 -9.50
CA ILE A 196 8.94 14.58 -9.84
C ILE A 196 8.37 15.60 -8.85
N TYR A 197 7.08 15.51 -8.54
CA TYR A 197 6.45 16.37 -7.54
C TYR A 197 7.17 16.29 -6.19
N THR A 198 7.38 15.08 -5.69
CA THR A 198 8.00 14.88 -4.38
C THR A 198 9.43 15.38 -4.34
N LEU A 199 10.25 15.14 -5.38
CA LEU A 199 11.62 15.66 -5.43
C LEU A 199 11.67 17.19 -5.53
N ARG A 200 10.67 17.85 -6.14
CA ARG A 200 10.62 19.29 -6.24
C ARG A 200 10.09 20.00 -5.01
N THR A 201 9.20 19.34 -4.27
CA THR A 201 8.44 20.00 -3.18
C THR A 201 8.74 19.43 -1.79
N GLY A 202 9.35 18.25 -1.71
CA GLY A 202 9.51 17.48 -0.47
C GLY A 202 8.20 16.94 0.11
N LYS A 203 7.09 17.00 -0.65
CA LYS A 203 5.75 16.58 -0.17
C LYS A 203 5.26 15.34 -0.90
N ILE A 204 4.45 14.55 -0.20
CA ILE A 204 3.77 13.39 -0.78
C ILE A 204 2.36 13.77 -1.21
N ILE A 205 1.95 13.35 -2.41
CA ILE A 205 0.59 13.49 -2.92
C ILE A 205 0.12 12.22 -3.62
N SER A 206 -1.19 12.12 -3.86
CA SER A 206 -1.76 11.00 -4.62
C SER A 206 -1.37 11.04 -6.10
N LYS A 207 -1.46 9.88 -6.76
CA LYS A 207 -1.17 9.75 -8.21
C LYS A 207 -2.03 10.67 -9.06
N THR A 208 -3.33 10.78 -8.76
CA THR A 208 -4.26 11.67 -9.48
C THR A 208 -3.84 13.14 -9.34
N LYS A 209 -3.58 13.61 -8.12
CA LYS A 209 -3.13 14.99 -7.90
C LYS A 209 -1.77 15.27 -8.53
N ALA A 210 -0.87 14.28 -8.54
CA ALA A 210 0.43 14.42 -9.20
C ALA A 210 0.28 14.59 -10.72
N ALA A 211 -0.64 13.84 -11.33
CA ALA A 211 -0.94 13.99 -12.76
C ALA A 211 -1.53 15.37 -13.08
N GLU A 212 -2.52 15.82 -12.29
CA GLU A 212 -3.09 17.17 -12.42
C GLU A 212 -2.01 18.26 -12.31
N TRP A 213 -1.12 18.13 -11.33
CA TRP A 213 0.01 19.03 -11.15
C TRP A 213 0.99 19.00 -12.36
N ALA A 214 1.29 17.80 -12.88
CA ALA A 214 2.17 17.64 -14.04
C ALA A 214 1.60 18.33 -15.29
N LEU A 215 0.30 18.18 -15.54
CA LEU A 215 -0.40 18.88 -16.63
C LEU A 215 -0.37 20.41 -16.45
N GLN A 216 -0.69 20.89 -15.24
CA GLN A 216 -0.65 22.33 -14.94
C GLN A 216 0.74 22.96 -15.09
N ASN A 217 1.81 22.16 -14.88
CA ASN A 217 3.20 22.60 -15.01
C ASN A 217 3.81 22.23 -16.38
N ASN A 218 2.98 21.79 -17.33
CA ASN A 218 3.39 21.48 -18.69
C ASN A 218 4.59 20.51 -18.79
N LEU A 219 4.59 19.47 -17.91
CA LEU A 219 5.66 18.47 -17.90
C LEU A 219 5.53 17.44 -19.05
N CYS A 220 4.37 17.37 -19.68
CA CYS A 220 4.08 16.53 -20.84
C CYS A 220 3.43 17.39 -21.92
N PRO A 221 4.20 18.24 -22.64
CA PRO A 221 3.62 19.21 -23.59
C PRO A 221 2.97 18.57 -24.82
N ASP A 222 3.31 17.32 -25.13
CA ASP A 222 2.84 16.61 -26.34
C ASP A 222 1.74 15.57 -26.06
N VAL A 223 1.02 15.68 -24.95
CA VAL A 223 -0.08 14.76 -24.57
C VAL A 223 -1.42 15.46 -24.68
#